data_6872b2a0d5550ccd077e54bdfdefde31
#
_entry.id   6872b2a0d5550ccd077e54bdfdefde31
#
_cell.length_a   1.000
_cell.length_b   1.000
_cell.length_c   1.000
_cell.angle_alpha   90.00
_cell.angle_beta   90.00
_cell.angle_gamma   90.00
#
_symmetry.space_group_name_H-M   'P 1'
#
loop_
_entity.id
_entity.type
_entity.pdbx_description
1 polymer ?
#
loop_
_entity_poly.entity_id
_entity_poly.type
_entity_poly.pdbx_seq_one_letter_code
_entity_poly.pdbx_strand_id
1 'polypeptide(L)'
;MLIVKFWEAFLKSKATKKRFISLLENNLKQKWIKNIRFKNAYLEIDDKVDPYLVANTFGVYKVEVVEKYDFPQDFDTDELSDEDYASLVLEKIYEKIKSKLTKLVKSGESVKLNSFRVSVTRENKSFPLNSLEIQKILGKLIEEDFNLKADYRSFDLEIKVRILKDSFWFWTNFGELLGLGGLPYGIEWKALNMFSGGIDSPVATFLAAKRGIKQDFLFLNIPGSDLLLQQVYKIYQYLKAKYGINWKFYELRINQQIRQIKQIVPAWTRQIVFKYFLYKISDLLTKYLKMPAIVNWENLGQVSTQTLTNMALLDKVSEKLILRPVLMFDKIEIIDFAKKIWTYDLSIQIKETCSLENHSNSKVKSLEEIQSWYEKLWFDEKQILKGLTEIKQVSNFDFSKLKTDKIKWELVNLDKNCDFKPSKWKIYTFTCSSGYKASQTAYEWNKKGFEVYWI
;
A
#
# COMPACT_ATOMS: atom_id res chain seq x y z
N MET A 1 -12.18 1.72 -23.67
CA MET A 1 -11.91 3.00 -22.99
C MET A 1 -12.15 2.84 -21.50
N LEU A 2 -11.35 3.51 -20.64
CA LEU A 2 -11.59 3.51 -19.20
C LEU A 2 -12.10 4.88 -18.76
N ILE A 3 -13.12 4.87 -17.91
CA ILE A 3 -13.61 6.04 -17.19
C ILE A 3 -13.14 5.94 -15.75
N VAL A 4 -12.34 6.90 -15.31
CA VAL A 4 -11.75 6.93 -13.98
C VAL A 4 -12.45 7.97 -13.14
N LYS A 5 -13.13 7.51 -12.09
CA LYS A 5 -13.81 8.37 -11.12
C LYS A 5 -12.93 8.61 -9.90
N PHE A 6 -12.97 9.83 -9.38
CA PHE A 6 -12.30 10.27 -8.18
C PHE A 6 -13.30 11.11 -7.36
N TRP A 7 -13.31 10.90 -6.03
CA TRP A 7 -14.41 11.46 -5.21
C TRP A 7 -13.98 12.69 -4.40
N GLU A 8 -12.93 12.59 -3.61
CA GLU A 8 -12.57 13.62 -2.62
C GLU A 8 -12.20 14.99 -3.25
N ALA A 9 -11.81 15.01 -4.51
CA ALA A 9 -11.51 16.25 -5.22
C ALA A 9 -12.75 17.15 -5.43
N PHE A 10 -13.96 16.57 -5.46
CA PHE A 10 -15.19 17.33 -5.65
C PHE A 10 -15.60 18.16 -4.44
N LEU A 11 -15.14 17.79 -3.25
CA LEU A 11 -15.40 18.49 -1.99
C LEU A 11 -14.48 19.71 -1.80
N LYS A 12 -13.61 20.02 -2.77
CA LYS A 12 -12.58 21.04 -2.65
C LYS A 12 -12.85 22.26 -3.51
N SER A 13 -12.21 23.39 -3.18
CA SER A 13 -12.24 24.59 -4.01
C SER A 13 -11.74 24.32 -5.43
N LYS A 14 -12.13 25.13 -6.39
CA LYS A 14 -11.76 24.99 -7.82
C LYS A 14 -10.24 24.90 -8.02
N ALA A 15 -9.45 25.70 -7.31
CA ALA A 15 -7.98 25.69 -7.38
C ALA A 15 -7.40 24.37 -6.82
N THR A 16 -7.86 23.92 -5.66
CA THR A 16 -7.43 22.67 -5.03
C THR A 16 -7.83 21.47 -5.88
N LYS A 17 -9.05 21.46 -6.44
CA LYS A 17 -9.51 20.43 -7.37
C LYS A 17 -8.57 20.30 -8.58
N LYS A 18 -8.19 21.42 -9.22
CA LYS A 18 -7.25 21.42 -10.35
C LYS A 18 -5.90 20.80 -9.97
N ARG A 19 -5.36 21.15 -8.78
CA ARG A 19 -4.11 20.57 -8.25
C ARG A 19 -4.24 19.05 -8.04
N PHE A 20 -5.35 18.58 -7.48
CA PHE A 20 -5.60 17.15 -7.25
C PHE A 20 -5.64 16.36 -8.55
N ILE A 21 -6.36 16.87 -9.54
CA ILE A 21 -6.49 16.22 -10.85
C ILE A 21 -5.13 16.16 -11.55
N SER A 22 -4.40 17.27 -11.61
CA SER A 22 -3.06 17.30 -12.21
C SER A 22 -2.10 16.32 -11.56
N LEU A 23 -2.16 16.20 -10.23
CA LEU A 23 -1.32 15.24 -9.52
C LEU A 23 -1.75 13.80 -9.78
N LEU A 24 -3.06 13.51 -9.83
CA LEU A 24 -3.57 12.19 -10.17
C LEU A 24 -3.14 11.77 -11.59
N GLU A 25 -3.25 12.66 -12.55
CA GLU A 25 -2.75 12.44 -13.92
C GLU A 25 -1.24 12.14 -13.93
N ASN A 26 -0.45 12.90 -13.17
CA ASN A 26 0.99 12.66 -13.07
C ASN A 26 1.31 11.29 -12.44
N ASN A 27 0.57 10.89 -11.40
CA ASN A 27 0.72 9.57 -10.78
C ASN A 27 0.38 8.43 -11.75
N LEU A 28 -0.64 8.61 -12.57
CA LEU A 28 -1.00 7.67 -13.63
C LEU A 28 0.08 7.62 -14.72
N LYS A 29 0.61 8.77 -15.15
CA LYS A 29 1.71 8.85 -16.13
C LYS A 29 2.98 8.16 -15.65
N GLN A 30 3.30 8.22 -14.35
CA GLN A 30 4.42 7.48 -13.76
C GLN A 30 4.27 5.95 -13.86
N LYS A 31 3.05 5.46 -14.05
CA LYS A 31 2.73 4.04 -14.33
C LYS A 31 2.68 3.73 -15.83
N TRP A 32 3.26 4.59 -16.67
CA TRP A 32 3.29 4.47 -18.14
C TRP A 32 1.92 4.57 -18.80
N ILE A 33 0.92 5.10 -18.11
CA ILE A 33 -0.41 5.36 -18.66
C ILE A 33 -0.36 6.65 -19.44
N LYS A 34 -0.66 6.57 -20.73
CA LYS A 34 -0.69 7.70 -21.69
C LYS A 34 -2.13 8.02 -22.08
N ASN A 35 -2.30 9.09 -22.86
CA ASN A 35 -3.61 9.48 -23.42
C ASN A 35 -4.72 9.68 -22.38
N ILE A 36 -4.37 10.38 -21.28
CA ILE A 36 -5.31 10.76 -20.23
C ILE A 36 -5.97 12.07 -20.63
N ARG A 37 -7.31 12.11 -20.66
CA ARG A 37 -8.11 13.31 -20.92
C ARG A 37 -9.01 13.61 -19.74
N PHE A 38 -8.92 14.82 -19.22
CA PHE A 38 -9.83 15.27 -18.17
C PHE A 38 -11.15 15.75 -18.79
N LYS A 39 -12.23 15.23 -18.27
CA LYS A 39 -13.61 15.69 -18.51
C LYS A 39 -14.19 16.15 -17.17
N ASN A 40 -14.98 17.14 -17.15
CA ASN A 40 -15.51 17.88 -15.99
C ASN A 40 -15.61 17.07 -14.65
N ALA A 41 -15.90 15.77 -14.71
CA ALA A 41 -16.16 14.92 -13.55
C ALA A 41 -15.34 13.62 -13.49
N TYR A 42 -14.55 13.27 -14.51
CA TYR A 42 -13.81 12.02 -14.62
C TYR A 42 -12.59 12.16 -15.53
N LEU A 43 -11.72 11.15 -15.53
CA LEU A 43 -10.65 11.01 -16.53
C LEU A 43 -11.03 9.92 -17.53
N GLU A 44 -10.78 10.19 -18.80
CA GLU A 44 -10.83 9.18 -19.87
C GLU A 44 -9.41 8.67 -20.12
N ILE A 45 -9.24 7.35 -20.22
CA ILE A 45 -7.96 6.70 -20.52
C ILE A 45 -8.16 5.70 -21.65
N ASP A 46 -7.12 5.51 -22.46
CA ASP A 46 -7.09 4.50 -23.52
C ASP A 46 -7.40 3.09 -22.96
N ASP A 47 -8.18 2.32 -23.70
CA ASP A 47 -8.62 0.98 -23.36
C ASP A 47 -7.52 -0.10 -23.41
N LYS A 48 -6.38 0.18 -24.02
CA LYS A 48 -5.19 -0.68 -24.05
C LYS A 48 -4.45 -0.79 -22.71
N VAL A 49 -4.90 -0.03 -21.70
CA VAL A 49 -4.31 -0.03 -20.36
C VAL A 49 -5.04 -1.04 -19.48
N ASP A 50 -4.28 -1.81 -18.69
CA ASP A 50 -4.84 -2.69 -17.67
C ASP A 50 -5.65 -1.87 -16.64
N PRO A 51 -6.98 -2.10 -16.52
CA PRO A 51 -7.82 -1.36 -15.58
C PRO A 51 -7.43 -1.58 -14.12
N TYR A 52 -6.83 -2.72 -13.75
CA TYR A 52 -6.31 -2.97 -12.41
C TYR A 52 -5.12 -2.06 -12.07
N LEU A 53 -4.26 -1.75 -13.04
CA LEU A 53 -3.15 -0.82 -12.85
C LEU A 53 -3.65 0.58 -12.52
N VAL A 54 -4.74 1.01 -13.18
CA VAL A 54 -5.40 2.29 -12.93
C VAL A 54 -6.08 2.27 -11.56
N ALA A 55 -6.86 1.25 -11.24
CA ALA A 55 -7.57 1.09 -9.96
C ALA A 55 -6.60 1.08 -8.76
N ASN A 56 -5.41 0.49 -8.93
CA ASN A 56 -4.33 0.48 -7.93
C ASN A 56 -3.56 1.82 -7.83
N THR A 57 -4.21 2.94 -8.12
CA THR A 57 -3.63 4.29 -7.97
C THR A 57 -4.39 5.08 -6.90
N PHE A 58 -3.68 5.62 -5.92
CA PHE A 58 -4.29 6.46 -4.88
C PHE A 58 -4.96 7.69 -5.49
N GLY A 59 -6.17 7.98 -5.03
CA GLY A 59 -7.04 9.01 -5.58
C GLY A 59 -8.06 8.50 -6.61
N VAL A 60 -7.88 7.30 -7.14
CA VAL A 60 -8.87 6.64 -8.00
C VAL A 60 -9.92 5.97 -7.11
N TYR A 61 -11.17 6.40 -7.25
CA TYR A 61 -12.30 5.81 -6.52
C TYR A 61 -12.86 4.58 -7.24
N LYS A 62 -13.03 4.69 -8.57
CA LYS A 62 -13.62 3.64 -9.41
C LYS A 62 -13.09 3.74 -10.83
N VAL A 63 -12.94 2.60 -11.47
CA VAL A 63 -12.64 2.48 -12.90
C VAL A 63 -13.80 1.75 -13.56
N GLU A 64 -14.31 2.32 -14.64
CA GLU A 64 -15.38 1.72 -15.46
C GLU A 64 -14.80 1.40 -16.83
N VAL A 65 -14.89 0.14 -17.25
CA VAL A 65 -14.48 -0.32 -18.58
C VAL A 65 -15.65 -0.10 -19.54
N VAL A 66 -15.56 0.95 -20.33
CA VAL A 66 -16.65 1.43 -21.17
C VAL A 66 -16.40 1.11 -22.62
N GLU A 67 -17.39 0.62 -23.32
CA GLU A 67 -17.42 0.46 -24.76
C GLU A 67 -18.11 1.68 -25.38
N LYS A 68 -17.39 2.36 -26.30
CA LYS A 68 -17.87 3.54 -27.00
C LYS A 68 -18.15 3.18 -28.46
N TYR A 69 -19.30 3.60 -28.95
CA TYR A 69 -19.70 3.46 -30.34
C TYR A 69 -20.25 4.78 -30.86
N ASP A 70 -19.75 5.21 -31.99
CA ASP A 70 -20.24 6.41 -32.66
C ASP A 70 -21.54 6.06 -33.41
N PHE A 71 -22.44 7.02 -33.49
CA PHE A 71 -23.64 6.87 -34.31
C PHE A 71 -23.25 6.81 -35.80
N PRO A 72 -23.97 6.04 -36.62
CA PRO A 72 -23.71 6.02 -38.05
C PRO A 72 -23.83 7.42 -38.65
N GLN A 73 -22.82 7.86 -39.39
CA GLN A 73 -22.82 9.15 -40.06
C GLN A 73 -23.45 9.07 -41.46
N ASP A 74 -23.72 7.84 -41.92
CA ASP A 74 -24.16 7.57 -43.29
C ASP A 74 -25.70 7.64 -43.49
N PHE A 75 -26.41 8.08 -42.43
CA PHE A 75 -27.85 8.29 -42.54
C PHE A 75 -28.12 9.75 -42.88
N ASP A 76 -28.80 9.93 -43.98
CA ASP A 76 -29.41 11.19 -44.35
C ASP A 76 -30.49 11.49 -43.31
N THR A 77 -30.08 12.15 -42.21
CA THR A 77 -30.96 12.43 -41.07
C THR A 77 -32.10 13.38 -41.44
N ASP A 78 -32.02 14.00 -42.61
CA ASP A 78 -33.03 14.96 -43.10
C ASP A 78 -34.26 14.25 -43.68
N GLU A 79 -34.19 12.88 -43.96
CA GLU A 79 -35.31 12.11 -44.50
C GLU A 79 -35.95 11.17 -43.43
N LEU A 80 -35.34 10.96 -42.25
CA LEU A 80 -35.88 10.09 -41.25
C LEU A 80 -36.75 10.80 -40.22
N SER A 81 -37.89 10.21 -39.87
CA SER A 81 -38.65 10.69 -38.70
C SER A 81 -37.84 10.53 -37.41
N ASP A 82 -38.12 11.33 -36.41
CA ASP A 82 -37.49 11.22 -35.07
C ASP A 82 -37.67 9.84 -34.46
N GLU A 83 -38.81 9.18 -34.71
CA GLU A 83 -39.12 7.82 -34.20
C GLU A 83 -38.26 6.75 -34.90
N ASP A 84 -38.12 6.86 -36.25
CA ASP A 84 -37.31 5.92 -37.04
C ASP A 84 -35.83 6.03 -36.66
N TYR A 85 -35.34 7.25 -36.51
CA TYR A 85 -33.97 7.51 -36.04
C TYR A 85 -33.73 6.90 -34.65
N ALA A 86 -34.64 7.10 -33.70
CA ALA A 86 -34.52 6.55 -32.38
C ALA A 86 -34.53 5.02 -32.36
N SER A 87 -35.41 4.42 -33.18
CA SER A 87 -35.51 2.96 -33.32
C SER A 87 -34.19 2.36 -33.84
N LEU A 88 -33.62 2.93 -34.88
CA LEU A 88 -32.35 2.49 -35.47
C LEU A 88 -31.18 2.58 -34.47
N VAL A 89 -31.10 3.66 -33.74
CA VAL A 89 -30.08 3.84 -32.69
C VAL A 89 -30.24 2.81 -31.59
N LEU A 90 -31.48 2.52 -31.15
CA LEU A 90 -31.74 1.51 -30.12
C LEU A 90 -31.41 0.10 -30.60
N GLU A 91 -31.69 -0.22 -31.85
CA GLU A 91 -31.31 -1.51 -32.45
C GLU A 91 -29.77 -1.69 -32.39
N LYS A 92 -29.02 -0.68 -32.79
CA LYS A 92 -27.56 -0.69 -32.70
C LYS A 92 -27.04 -0.81 -31.24
N ILE A 93 -27.63 -0.11 -30.31
CA ILE A 93 -27.29 -0.22 -28.88
C ILE A 93 -27.54 -1.68 -28.44
N TYR A 94 -28.71 -2.22 -28.78
CA TYR A 94 -29.09 -3.57 -28.38
C TYR A 94 -28.16 -4.64 -28.98
N GLU A 95 -27.84 -4.57 -30.30
CA GLU A 95 -26.88 -5.47 -30.93
C GLU A 95 -25.55 -5.56 -30.18
N LYS A 96 -25.01 -4.40 -29.76
CA LYS A 96 -23.74 -4.36 -28.98
C LYS A 96 -23.90 -4.94 -27.59
N ILE A 97 -24.99 -4.64 -26.90
CA ILE A 97 -25.32 -5.25 -25.60
C ILE A 97 -25.46 -6.75 -25.73
N LYS A 98 -26.24 -7.23 -26.72
CA LYS A 98 -26.46 -8.67 -27.02
C LYS A 98 -25.14 -9.40 -27.26
N SER A 99 -24.27 -8.83 -28.09
CA SER A 99 -22.93 -9.39 -28.36
C SER A 99 -22.11 -9.54 -27.09
N LYS A 100 -22.12 -8.52 -26.21
CA LYS A 100 -21.42 -8.53 -24.94
C LYS A 100 -21.98 -9.55 -23.95
N LEU A 101 -23.29 -9.58 -23.77
CA LEU A 101 -23.98 -10.55 -22.90
C LEU A 101 -23.76 -11.98 -23.33
N THR A 102 -23.83 -12.24 -24.64
CA THR A 102 -23.55 -13.57 -25.22
C THR A 102 -22.14 -14.05 -24.88
N LYS A 103 -21.15 -13.15 -24.90
CA LYS A 103 -19.77 -13.46 -24.47
C LYS A 103 -19.68 -13.74 -22.98
N LEU A 104 -20.34 -12.93 -22.15
CA LEU A 104 -20.36 -13.11 -20.68
C LEU A 104 -21.00 -14.46 -20.30
N VAL A 105 -22.10 -14.82 -20.90
CA VAL A 105 -22.78 -16.09 -20.64
C VAL A 105 -21.96 -17.30 -21.11
N LYS A 106 -21.24 -17.16 -22.26
CA LYS A 106 -20.40 -18.25 -22.82
C LYS A 106 -19.04 -18.41 -22.13
N SER A 107 -18.51 -17.37 -21.45
CA SER A 107 -17.18 -17.42 -20.85
C SER A 107 -17.04 -18.38 -19.67
N GLY A 108 -18.13 -18.99 -19.20
CA GLY A 108 -18.10 -20.04 -18.17
C GLY A 108 -17.63 -19.54 -16.79
N GLU A 109 -17.41 -18.27 -16.61
CA GLU A 109 -17.24 -17.70 -15.27
C GLU A 109 -18.54 -17.95 -14.50
N SER A 110 -18.44 -18.61 -13.37
CA SER A 110 -19.52 -19.21 -12.56
C SER A 110 -20.54 -18.20 -11.99
N VAL A 111 -20.86 -17.15 -12.73
CA VAL A 111 -21.86 -16.16 -12.32
C VAL A 111 -23.20 -16.60 -12.88
N LYS A 112 -24.02 -17.17 -12.01
CA LYS A 112 -25.40 -17.48 -12.34
C LYS A 112 -26.19 -16.17 -12.39
N LEU A 113 -26.44 -15.66 -13.59
CA LEU A 113 -27.26 -14.46 -13.80
C LEU A 113 -28.74 -14.87 -13.80
N ASN A 114 -29.53 -14.32 -12.88
CA ASN A 114 -30.96 -14.54 -12.81
C ASN A 114 -31.74 -13.23 -13.05
N SER A 115 -31.12 -12.10 -12.70
CA SER A 115 -31.79 -10.81 -12.72
C SER A 115 -30.87 -9.70 -13.26
N PHE A 116 -31.51 -8.70 -13.85
CA PHE A 116 -30.78 -7.56 -14.40
C PHE A 116 -31.56 -6.25 -14.22
N ARG A 117 -30.85 -5.15 -14.41
CA ARG A 117 -31.44 -3.84 -14.66
C ARG A 117 -30.72 -3.10 -15.77
N VAL A 118 -31.45 -2.23 -16.47
CA VAL A 118 -30.87 -1.26 -17.41
C VAL A 118 -30.93 0.12 -16.78
N SER A 119 -29.82 0.84 -16.80
CA SER A 119 -29.71 2.22 -16.32
C SER A 119 -29.30 3.13 -17.47
N VAL A 120 -30.17 4.06 -17.87
CA VAL A 120 -29.90 4.95 -19.01
C VAL A 120 -29.71 6.40 -18.55
N THR A 121 -28.64 7.02 -19.05
CA THR A 121 -28.37 8.45 -18.88
C THR A 121 -28.31 9.12 -20.25
N ARG A 122 -29.03 10.21 -20.44
CA ARG A 122 -28.96 11.05 -21.66
C ARG A 122 -28.26 12.36 -21.36
N GLU A 123 -27.14 12.60 -22.03
CA GLU A 123 -26.56 13.96 -22.10
C GLU A 123 -27.21 14.76 -23.23
N ASN A 124 -27.49 14.10 -24.35
CA ASN A 124 -28.27 14.68 -25.43
C ASN A 124 -29.77 14.72 -25.08
N LYS A 125 -30.28 15.89 -24.73
CA LYS A 125 -31.69 16.10 -24.39
C LYS A 125 -32.60 16.13 -25.64
N SER A 126 -32.02 16.32 -26.81
CA SER A 126 -32.75 16.34 -28.10
C SER A 126 -32.99 14.93 -28.66
N PHE A 127 -32.45 13.86 -28.01
CA PHE A 127 -32.74 12.50 -28.44
C PHE A 127 -34.24 12.21 -28.26
N PRO A 128 -34.95 11.64 -29.25
CA PRO A 128 -36.40 11.59 -29.27
C PRO A 128 -37.05 10.86 -28.11
N LEU A 129 -36.41 9.80 -27.60
CA LEU A 129 -36.91 9.00 -26.48
C LEU A 129 -36.33 9.46 -25.15
N ASN A 130 -37.11 9.43 -24.08
CA ASN A 130 -36.60 9.70 -22.75
C ASN A 130 -35.89 8.46 -22.14
N SER A 131 -35.14 8.68 -21.04
CA SER A 131 -34.35 7.60 -20.43
C SER A 131 -35.18 6.39 -19.97
N LEU A 132 -36.41 6.63 -19.54
CA LEU A 132 -37.30 5.57 -19.05
C LEU A 132 -37.86 4.73 -20.21
N GLU A 133 -38.17 5.35 -21.32
CA GLU A 133 -38.63 4.68 -22.54
C GLU A 133 -37.53 3.77 -23.07
N ILE A 134 -36.29 4.28 -23.18
CA ILE A 134 -35.12 3.48 -23.60
C ILE A 134 -34.87 2.32 -22.64
N GLN A 135 -34.98 2.52 -21.33
CA GLN A 135 -34.87 1.44 -20.33
C GLN A 135 -35.90 0.33 -20.55
N LYS A 136 -37.15 0.72 -20.81
CA LYS A 136 -38.23 -0.26 -21.03
C LYS A 136 -38.00 -1.07 -22.31
N ILE A 137 -37.62 -0.41 -23.42
CA ILE A 137 -37.40 -1.07 -24.70
C ILE A 137 -36.20 -2.05 -24.57
N LEU A 138 -35.06 -1.57 -24.10
CA LEU A 138 -33.88 -2.43 -23.94
C LEU A 138 -34.12 -3.55 -22.92
N GLY A 139 -34.85 -3.26 -21.84
CA GLY A 139 -35.19 -4.25 -20.82
C GLY A 139 -36.02 -5.39 -21.41
N LYS A 140 -37.08 -5.09 -22.18
CA LYS A 140 -37.91 -6.09 -22.83
C LYS A 140 -37.10 -6.99 -23.77
N LEU A 141 -36.26 -6.41 -24.62
CA LEU A 141 -35.40 -7.17 -25.55
C LEU A 141 -34.42 -8.10 -24.83
N ILE A 142 -33.88 -7.67 -23.67
CA ILE A 142 -32.96 -8.50 -22.87
C ILE A 142 -33.70 -9.64 -22.18
N GLU A 143 -34.90 -9.41 -21.65
CA GLU A 143 -35.76 -10.46 -21.06
C GLU A 143 -36.08 -11.55 -22.09
N GLU A 144 -36.49 -11.15 -23.29
CA GLU A 144 -36.85 -12.07 -24.39
C GLU A 144 -35.65 -12.92 -24.86
N ASP A 145 -34.47 -12.32 -25.03
CA ASP A 145 -33.31 -13.00 -25.61
C ASP A 145 -32.49 -13.83 -24.63
N PHE A 146 -32.44 -13.42 -23.35
CA PHE A 146 -31.55 -14.02 -22.33
C PHE A 146 -32.26 -14.73 -21.18
N ASN A 147 -33.62 -14.71 -21.18
CA ASN A 147 -34.44 -15.27 -20.10
C ASN A 147 -34.01 -14.81 -18.71
N LEU A 148 -33.65 -13.50 -18.58
CA LEU A 148 -33.30 -12.83 -17.34
C LEU A 148 -34.50 -12.04 -16.86
N LYS A 149 -34.70 -11.97 -15.54
CA LYS A 149 -35.80 -11.18 -14.93
C LYS A 149 -35.32 -9.74 -14.65
N ALA A 150 -36.10 -8.74 -15.09
CA ALA A 150 -35.83 -7.36 -14.73
C ALA A 150 -36.13 -7.13 -13.24
N ASP A 151 -35.13 -6.68 -12.48
CA ASP A 151 -35.25 -6.30 -11.08
C ASP A 151 -34.46 -5.01 -10.80
N TYR A 152 -35.17 -3.95 -10.38
CA TYR A 152 -34.57 -2.64 -10.15
C TYR A 152 -34.00 -2.46 -8.74
N ARG A 153 -34.31 -3.39 -7.82
CA ARG A 153 -33.85 -3.32 -6.42
C ARG A 153 -32.69 -4.28 -6.14
N SER A 154 -32.81 -5.51 -6.62
CA SER A 154 -31.79 -6.54 -6.43
C SER A 154 -31.51 -7.19 -7.77
N PHE A 155 -30.32 -6.99 -8.31
CA PHE A 155 -29.94 -7.45 -9.65
C PHE A 155 -28.51 -8.01 -9.63
N ASP A 156 -28.29 -9.05 -10.42
CA ASP A 156 -26.97 -9.65 -10.63
C ASP A 156 -26.17 -8.84 -11.68
N LEU A 157 -26.88 -8.38 -12.71
CA LEU A 157 -26.31 -7.65 -13.84
C LEU A 157 -26.90 -6.24 -13.94
N GLU A 158 -26.05 -5.22 -13.94
CA GLU A 158 -26.44 -3.86 -14.32
C GLU A 158 -25.83 -3.49 -15.66
N ILE A 159 -26.67 -3.10 -16.61
CA ILE A 159 -26.28 -2.58 -17.92
C ILE A 159 -26.50 -1.08 -17.90
N LYS A 160 -25.42 -0.34 -18.02
CA LYS A 160 -25.45 1.12 -18.05
C LYS A 160 -25.26 1.63 -19.46
N VAL A 161 -26.15 2.49 -19.91
CA VAL A 161 -26.11 3.12 -21.23
C VAL A 161 -26.07 4.64 -21.06
N ARG A 162 -25.17 5.28 -21.77
CA ARG A 162 -25.08 6.75 -21.85
C ARG A 162 -25.20 7.19 -23.29
N ILE A 163 -26.19 8.01 -23.57
CA ILE A 163 -26.42 8.59 -24.90
C ILE A 163 -25.90 10.00 -24.95
N LEU A 164 -24.95 10.24 -25.84
CA LEU A 164 -24.35 11.54 -26.16
C LEU A 164 -24.90 12.06 -27.49
N LYS A 165 -24.37 13.20 -27.96
CA LYS A 165 -24.84 13.81 -29.21
C LYS A 165 -24.59 12.90 -30.43
N ASP A 166 -23.36 12.39 -30.53
CA ASP A 166 -22.88 11.69 -31.75
C ASP A 166 -22.45 10.25 -31.47
N SER A 167 -22.71 9.73 -30.25
CA SER A 167 -22.25 8.41 -29.80
C SER A 167 -23.06 7.88 -28.63
N PHE A 168 -22.98 6.59 -28.41
CA PHE A 168 -23.42 5.99 -27.17
C PHE A 168 -22.31 5.20 -26.51
N TRP A 169 -22.38 5.10 -25.20
CA TRP A 169 -21.48 4.31 -24.37
C TRP A 169 -22.28 3.31 -23.58
N PHE A 170 -21.74 2.11 -23.43
CA PHE A 170 -22.32 1.18 -22.49
C PHE A 170 -21.25 0.39 -21.73
N TRP A 171 -21.59 -0.07 -20.55
CA TRP A 171 -20.78 -0.94 -19.73
C TRP A 171 -21.66 -1.71 -18.74
N THR A 172 -21.08 -2.70 -18.08
CA THR A 172 -21.75 -3.49 -17.06
C THR A 172 -21.05 -3.36 -15.73
N ASN A 173 -21.73 -3.70 -14.63
CA ASN A 173 -21.12 -3.78 -13.32
C ASN A 173 -19.92 -4.74 -13.24
N PHE A 174 -19.83 -5.76 -14.10
CA PHE A 174 -18.65 -6.63 -14.23
C PHE A 174 -17.43 -5.91 -14.81
N GLY A 175 -17.63 -4.82 -15.52
CA GLY A 175 -16.56 -3.93 -15.98
C GLY A 175 -16.20 -2.82 -14.98
N GLU A 176 -16.69 -2.87 -13.76
CA GLU A 176 -16.42 -1.85 -12.73
C GLU A 176 -15.44 -2.37 -11.68
N LEU A 177 -14.35 -1.62 -11.49
CA LEU A 177 -13.34 -1.92 -10.49
C LEU A 177 -13.31 -0.83 -9.43
N LEU A 178 -13.39 -1.22 -8.16
CA LEU A 178 -13.15 -0.29 -7.07
C LEU A 178 -11.66 0.06 -7.01
N GLY A 179 -11.37 1.35 -6.98
CA GLY A 179 -10.01 1.85 -6.81
C GLY A 179 -9.59 1.94 -5.34
N LEU A 180 -8.35 2.34 -5.10
CA LEU A 180 -7.81 2.51 -3.75
C LEU A 180 -8.51 3.65 -2.99
N GLY A 181 -9.13 4.59 -3.70
CA GLY A 181 -9.75 5.78 -3.13
C GLY A 181 -8.74 6.74 -2.50
N GLY A 182 -9.21 7.58 -1.61
CA GLY A 182 -8.40 8.55 -0.89
C GLY A 182 -7.93 9.72 -1.75
N LEU A 183 -6.81 10.30 -1.39
CA LEU A 183 -6.21 11.46 -2.05
C LEU A 183 -5.12 11.03 -3.03
N PRO A 184 -4.88 11.79 -4.12
CA PRO A 184 -3.74 11.55 -4.99
C PRO A 184 -2.43 11.57 -4.19
N TYR A 185 -1.60 10.54 -4.36
CA TYR A 185 -0.32 10.44 -3.66
C TYR A 185 0.56 11.66 -3.95
N GLY A 186 1.09 12.26 -2.90
CA GLY A 186 1.94 13.45 -2.97
C GLY A 186 1.19 14.79 -2.89
N ILE A 187 -0.13 14.80 -2.66
CA ILE A 187 -0.89 16.04 -2.45
C ILE A 187 -0.55 16.67 -1.10
N GLU A 188 -0.35 15.86 -0.09
CA GLU A 188 0.22 16.25 1.19
C GLU A 188 1.75 16.20 1.14
N TRP A 189 2.39 16.89 2.05
CA TRP A 189 3.84 16.98 2.10
C TRP A 189 4.48 15.60 2.36
N LYS A 190 5.80 15.57 2.48
CA LYS A 190 6.59 14.38 2.68
C LYS A 190 6.78 14.08 4.17
N ALA A 191 6.70 12.81 4.59
CA ALA A 191 6.95 12.35 5.94
C ALA A 191 8.03 11.25 5.97
N LEU A 192 8.73 11.14 7.11
CA LEU A 192 9.61 10.01 7.41
C LEU A 192 8.78 8.85 7.95
N ASN A 193 8.79 7.72 7.28
CA ASN A 193 8.08 6.53 7.72
C ASN A 193 9.02 5.59 8.47
N MET A 194 8.75 5.35 9.74
CA MET A 194 9.44 4.33 10.53
C MET A 194 8.98 2.95 10.08
N PHE A 195 9.80 2.25 9.29
CA PHE A 195 9.42 1.00 8.64
C PHE A 195 10.17 -0.19 9.22
N SER A 196 9.46 -1.08 9.91
CA SER A 196 10.05 -2.27 10.52
C SER A 196 9.93 -3.54 9.65
N GLY A 197 9.00 -3.55 8.70
CA GLY A 197 8.64 -4.74 7.92
C GLY A 197 7.73 -5.74 8.65
N GLY A 198 7.47 -5.58 9.95
CA GLY A 198 6.43 -6.32 10.66
C GLY A 198 5.03 -5.99 10.10
N ILE A 199 4.00 -6.73 10.54
CA ILE A 199 2.63 -6.66 9.96
C ILE A 199 2.06 -5.23 9.97
N ASP A 200 2.31 -4.46 11.04
CA ASP A 200 1.68 -3.16 11.27
C ASP A 200 2.27 -2.05 10.37
N SER A 201 3.58 -2.08 10.10
CA SER A 201 4.25 -0.99 9.37
C SER A 201 3.86 -0.88 7.89
N PRO A 202 3.64 -1.95 7.12
CA PRO A 202 3.10 -1.85 5.76
C PRO A 202 1.67 -1.31 5.70
N VAL A 203 0.84 -1.66 6.69
CA VAL A 203 -0.54 -1.16 6.81
C VAL A 203 -0.53 0.34 7.10
N ALA A 204 0.26 0.79 8.07
CA ALA A 204 0.43 2.20 8.37
C ALA A 204 0.94 2.99 7.14
N THR A 205 1.90 2.42 6.41
CA THR A 205 2.41 2.98 5.14
C THR A 205 1.30 3.18 4.12
N PHE A 206 0.49 2.14 3.89
CA PHE A 206 -0.61 2.21 2.92
C PHE A 206 -1.64 3.26 3.31
N LEU A 207 -2.06 3.28 4.57
CA LEU A 207 -3.05 4.24 5.07
C LEU A 207 -2.56 5.69 4.97
N ALA A 208 -1.29 5.95 5.28
CA ALA A 208 -0.69 7.27 5.09
C ALA A 208 -0.61 7.67 3.61
N ALA A 209 -0.23 6.74 2.72
CA ALA A 209 -0.22 6.96 1.28
C ALA A 209 -1.62 7.23 0.73
N LYS A 210 -2.65 6.52 1.23
CA LYS A 210 -4.06 6.74 0.88
C LYS A 210 -4.55 8.14 1.27
N ARG A 211 -3.93 8.79 2.26
CA ARG A 211 -4.18 10.20 2.60
C ARG A 211 -3.27 11.18 1.86
N GLY A 212 -2.59 10.71 0.80
CA GLY A 212 -1.80 11.54 -0.09
C GLY A 212 -0.41 11.93 0.44
N ILE A 213 0.06 11.32 1.52
CA ILE A 213 1.35 11.63 2.13
C ILE A 213 2.47 10.93 1.35
N LYS A 214 3.44 11.69 0.84
CA LYS A 214 4.71 11.13 0.38
C LYS A 214 5.49 10.58 1.56
N GLN A 215 6.21 9.47 1.35
CA GLN A 215 6.95 8.83 2.43
C GLN A 215 8.35 8.46 1.96
N ASP A 216 9.35 8.74 2.81
CA ASP A 216 10.63 8.05 2.72
C ASP A 216 10.75 7.12 3.93
N PHE A 217 11.28 5.95 3.70
CA PHE A 217 11.32 4.87 4.68
C PHE A 217 12.61 4.92 5.48
N LEU A 218 12.48 4.80 6.79
CA LEU A 218 13.60 4.60 7.70
C LEU A 218 13.48 3.20 8.31
N PHE A 219 14.41 2.34 7.96
CA PHE A 219 14.57 1.03 8.59
C PHE A 219 15.71 1.10 9.61
N LEU A 220 15.36 0.91 10.87
CA LEU A 220 16.33 0.79 11.97
C LEU A 220 16.73 -0.67 12.12
N ASN A 221 17.90 -1.01 11.59
CA ASN A 221 18.41 -2.38 11.60
C ASN A 221 19.06 -2.68 12.97
N ILE A 222 18.25 -3.17 13.89
CA ILE A 222 18.64 -3.44 15.29
C ILE A 222 19.81 -4.43 15.37
N PRO A 223 19.75 -5.63 14.72
CA PRO A 223 20.85 -6.58 14.77
C PRO A 223 22.00 -6.23 13.81
N GLY A 224 21.82 -5.27 12.90
CA GLY A 224 22.78 -4.98 11.84
C GLY A 224 22.89 -6.09 10.78
N SER A 225 21.80 -6.83 10.53
CA SER A 225 21.76 -8.02 9.70
C SER A 225 21.36 -7.71 8.25
N ASP A 226 22.18 -8.18 7.29
CA ASP A 226 21.87 -8.08 5.86
C ASP A 226 20.69 -8.99 5.46
N LEU A 227 20.51 -10.12 6.13
CA LEU A 227 19.33 -10.97 5.93
C LEU A 227 18.03 -10.24 6.31
N LEU A 228 18.02 -9.58 7.47
CA LEU A 228 16.86 -8.79 7.88
C LEU A 228 16.62 -7.61 6.92
N LEU A 229 17.68 -6.92 6.50
CA LEU A 229 17.57 -5.87 5.50
C LEU A 229 16.94 -6.39 4.20
N GLN A 230 17.35 -7.54 3.70
CA GLN A 230 16.77 -8.17 2.50
C GLN A 230 15.28 -8.43 2.65
N GLN A 231 14.86 -9.00 3.78
CA GLN A 231 13.46 -9.32 4.03
C GLN A 231 12.59 -8.06 4.10
N VAL A 232 13.03 -7.04 4.84
CA VAL A 232 12.32 -5.76 4.97
C VAL A 232 12.28 -5.01 3.63
N TYR A 233 13.41 -5.01 2.90
CA TYR A 233 13.50 -4.37 1.60
C TYR A 233 12.61 -5.02 0.54
N LYS A 234 12.39 -6.34 0.62
CA LYS A 234 11.45 -7.07 -0.23
C LYS A 234 10.01 -6.57 -0.08
N ILE A 235 9.58 -6.29 1.16
CA ILE A 235 8.24 -5.72 1.42
C ILE A 235 8.15 -4.31 0.84
N TYR A 236 9.18 -3.49 1.06
CA TYR A 236 9.27 -2.16 0.46
C TYR A 236 9.19 -2.22 -1.07
N GLN A 237 9.95 -3.11 -1.73
CA GLN A 237 9.93 -3.28 -3.18
C GLN A 237 8.55 -3.69 -3.68
N TYR A 238 7.89 -4.61 -2.97
CA TYR A 238 6.54 -5.04 -3.30
C TYR A 238 5.55 -3.87 -3.27
N LEU A 239 5.54 -3.08 -2.19
CA LEU A 239 4.68 -1.91 -2.07
C LEU A 239 4.97 -0.87 -3.17
N LYS A 240 6.26 -0.62 -3.43
CA LYS A 240 6.70 0.29 -4.49
C LYS A 240 6.23 -0.14 -5.88
N ALA A 241 6.41 -1.41 -6.22
CA ALA A 241 6.01 -1.96 -7.52
C ALA A 241 4.48 -1.93 -7.70
N LYS A 242 3.74 -2.38 -6.66
CA LYS A 242 2.27 -2.47 -6.72
C LYS A 242 1.60 -1.10 -6.85
N TYR A 243 2.09 -0.09 -6.12
CA TYR A 243 1.48 1.24 -6.12
C TYR A 243 2.17 2.23 -7.06
N GLY A 244 3.29 1.83 -7.69
CA GLY A 244 4.00 2.66 -8.67
C GLY A 244 4.57 3.95 -8.08
N ILE A 245 5.02 3.92 -6.82
CA ILE A 245 5.43 5.12 -6.08
C ILE A 245 6.95 5.16 -5.95
N ASN A 246 7.52 6.33 -6.22
CA ASN A 246 8.96 6.53 -6.09
C ASN A 246 9.30 6.97 -4.66
N TRP A 247 9.58 6.01 -3.80
CA TRP A 247 10.01 6.20 -2.42
C TRP A 247 11.52 6.02 -2.27
N LYS A 248 12.10 6.67 -1.28
CA LYS A 248 13.47 6.39 -0.83
C LYS A 248 13.43 5.46 0.37
N PHE A 249 14.45 4.61 0.46
CA PHE A 249 14.61 3.69 1.57
C PHE A 249 15.97 3.93 2.22
N TYR A 250 15.94 4.23 3.51
CA TYR A 250 17.13 4.45 4.31
C TYR A 250 17.29 3.34 5.33
N GLU A 251 18.52 2.85 5.48
CA GLU A 251 18.92 1.98 6.59
C GLU A 251 19.77 2.78 7.58
N LEU A 252 19.53 2.54 8.87
CA LEU A 252 20.42 2.93 9.95
C LEU A 252 20.66 1.71 10.85
N ARG A 253 21.91 1.25 10.93
CA ARG A 253 22.30 0.16 11.84
C ARG A 253 22.51 0.69 13.24
N ILE A 254 21.79 0.16 14.21
CA ILE A 254 21.78 0.64 15.61
C ILE A 254 22.20 -0.44 16.62
N ASN A 255 22.86 -1.48 16.17
CA ASN A 255 23.31 -2.59 17.03
C ASN A 255 24.26 -2.15 18.14
N GLN A 256 25.11 -1.14 17.91
CA GLN A 256 25.97 -0.60 18.95
C GLN A 256 25.16 0.15 20.03
N GLN A 257 24.22 0.99 19.63
CA GLN A 257 23.33 1.73 20.53
C GLN A 257 22.48 0.80 21.38
N ILE A 258 22.00 -0.31 20.81
CA ILE A 258 21.28 -1.33 21.54
C ILE A 258 22.15 -2.01 22.61
N ARG A 259 23.42 -2.27 22.32
CA ARG A 259 24.37 -2.79 23.33
C ARG A 259 24.52 -1.82 24.49
N GLN A 260 24.70 -0.53 24.23
CA GLN A 260 24.80 0.50 25.26
C GLN A 260 23.53 0.57 26.12
N ILE A 261 22.34 0.55 25.49
CA ILE A 261 21.07 0.52 26.23
C ILE A 261 21.02 -0.69 27.17
N LYS A 262 21.41 -1.87 26.68
CA LYS A 262 21.42 -3.10 27.51
C LYS A 262 22.39 -3.04 28.67
N GLN A 263 23.51 -2.36 28.52
CA GLN A 263 24.55 -2.25 29.56
C GLN A 263 24.23 -1.21 30.63
N ILE A 264 23.65 -0.06 30.22
CA ILE A 264 23.51 1.13 31.08
C ILE A 264 22.10 1.23 31.67
N VAL A 265 21.06 0.87 30.89
CA VAL A 265 19.66 1.07 31.28
C VAL A 265 19.10 -0.15 32.02
N PRO A 266 18.45 0.06 33.19
CA PRO A 266 17.81 -1.04 33.91
C PRO A 266 16.74 -1.78 33.08
N ALA A 267 16.61 -3.08 33.28
CA ALA A 267 15.73 -3.95 32.46
C ALA A 267 14.29 -3.43 32.34
N TRP A 268 13.71 -2.97 33.46
CA TRP A 268 12.31 -2.49 33.50
C TRP A 268 12.04 -1.16 32.79
N THR A 269 13.09 -0.37 32.45
CA THR A 269 12.96 0.89 31.70
C THR A 269 13.52 0.82 30.27
N ARG A 270 14.22 -0.26 29.89
CA ARG A 270 14.90 -0.39 28.59
C ARG A 270 13.97 -0.16 27.39
N GLN A 271 12.78 -0.72 27.42
CA GLN A 271 11.84 -0.62 26.32
C GLN A 271 11.39 0.83 26.06
N ILE A 272 11.09 1.58 27.12
CA ILE A 272 10.64 2.96 26.98
C ILE A 272 11.80 3.89 26.62
N VAL A 273 13.00 3.68 27.17
CA VAL A 273 14.22 4.43 26.80
C VAL A 273 14.60 4.15 25.35
N PHE A 274 14.46 2.90 24.90
CA PHE A 274 14.65 2.55 23.49
C PHE A 274 13.62 3.26 22.59
N LYS A 275 12.36 3.30 22.99
CA LYS A 275 11.35 4.07 22.25
C LYS A 275 11.69 5.56 22.20
N TYR A 276 12.10 6.14 23.30
CA TYR A 276 12.59 7.52 23.36
C TYR A 276 13.74 7.76 22.36
N PHE A 277 14.71 6.85 22.32
CA PHE A 277 15.80 6.88 21.35
C PHE A 277 15.31 6.84 19.90
N LEU A 278 14.33 5.97 19.58
CA LEU A 278 13.73 5.90 18.24
C LEU A 278 13.09 7.23 17.83
N TYR A 279 12.40 7.90 18.76
CA TYR A 279 11.78 9.20 18.50
C TYR A 279 12.82 10.30 18.31
N LYS A 280 13.88 10.32 19.12
CA LYS A 280 14.99 11.28 18.97
C LYS A 280 15.70 11.13 17.63
N ILE A 281 16.00 9.90 17.21
CA ILE A 281 16.58 9.64 15.87
C ILE A 281 15.62 10.12 14.77
N SER A 282 14.34 9.77 14.88
CA SER A 282 13.37 10.17 13.86
C SER A 282 13.21 11.67 13.76
N ASP A 283 13.23 12.38 14.88
CA ASP A 283 13.21 13.85 14.93
C ASP A 283 14.46 14.45 14.29
N LEU A 284 15.66 13.95 14.64
CA LEU A 284 16.93 14.35 14.02
C LEU A 284 16.90 14.15 12.50
N LEU A 285 16.46 12.98 12.05
CA LEU A 285 16.42 12.67 10.61
C LEU A 285 15.36 13.47 9.87
N THR A 286 14.20 13.76 10.47
CA THR A 286 13.21 14.65 9.84
C THR A 286 13.71 16.08 9.72
N LYS A 287 14.49 16.57 10.67
CA LYS A 287 15.19 17.87 10.56
C LYS A 287 16.22 17.84 9.42
N TYR A 288 17.07 16.82 9.36
CA TYR A 288 18.06 16.65 8.32
C TYR A 288 17.45 16.51 6.90
N LEU A 289 16.40 15.71 6.76
CA LEU A 289 15.70 15.47 5.50
C LEU A 289 14.63 16.52 5.19
N LYS A 290 14.45 17.53 6.04
CA LYS A 290 13.45 18.61 5.92
C LYS A 290 12.02 18.11 5.76
N MET A 291 11.61 17.22 6.67
CA MET A 291 10.25 16.64 6.69
C MET A 291 9.45 17.17 7.89
N PRO A 292 8.17 17.50 7.73
CA PRO A 292 7.33 18.05 8.80
C PRO A 292 6.72 16.99 9.72
N ALA A 293 6.73 15.71 9.31
CA ALA A 293 6.00 14.66 10.01
C ALA A 293 6.74 13.32 10.01
N ILE A 294 6.41 12.50 10.99
CA ILE A 294 6.82 11.10 11.14
C ILE A 294 5.57 10.23 11.00
N VAL A 295 5.63 9.18 10.19
CA VAL A 295 4.63 8.11 10.16
C VAL A 295 5.13 6.96 11.01
N ASN A 296 4.36 6.59 12.01
CA ASN A 296 4.65 5.51 12.94
C ASN A 296 3.54 4.43 12.87
N TRP A 297 3.90 3.20 13.15
CA TRP A 297 3.02 2.02 13.14
C TRP A 297 2.52 1.60 14.52
N GLU A 298 2.66 2.47 15.52
CA GLU A 298 2.21 2.17 16.89
C GLU A 298 0.69 2.04 16.97
N ASN A 299 0.28 1.09 17.81
CA ASN A 299 -1.10 0.76 18.11
C ASN A 299 -1.35 0.90 19.61
N LEU A 300 -2.49 1.44 20.01
CA LEU A 300 -2.80 1.67 21.41
C LEU A 300 -3.05 0.32 22.13
N GLY A 301 -2.33 0.10 23.23
CA GLY A 301 -2.54 -1.05 24.09
C GLY A 301 -1.90 -2.36 23.62
N GLN A 302 -1.23 -2.40 22.47
CA GLN A 302 -0.65 -3.64 21.93
C GLN A 302 0.55 -4.14 22.74
N VAL A 303 1.40 -3.25 23.21
CA VAL A 303 2.56 -3.58 24.06
C VAL A 303 2.71 -2.56 25.19
N SER A 304 3.50 -2.91 26.23
CA SER A 304 3.64 -2.10 27.46
C SER A 304 4.08 -0.66 27.23
N THR A 305 4.81 -0.35 26.15
CA THR A 305 5.23 1.00 25.78
C THR A 305 4.15 1.77 25.03
N GLN A 306 3.09 1.12 24.59
CA GLN A 306 2.00 1.70 23.80
C GLN A 306 0.73 1.94 24.65
N THR A 307 0.88 2.16 25.94
CA THR A 307 -0.20 2.66 26.77
C THR A 307 -0.42 4.15 26.51
N LEU A 308 -1.63 4.64 26.76
CA LEU A 308 -1.96 6.07 26.56
C LEU A 308 -0.98 6.98 27.29
N THR A 309 -0.63 6.66 28.55
CA THR A 309 0.30 7.43 29.35
C THR A 309 1.71 7.46 28.75
N ASN A 310 2.26 6.30 28.37
CA ASN A 310 3.59 6.21 27.78
C ASN A 310 3.66 6.93 26.41
N MET A 311 2.63 6.77 25.59
CA MET A 311 2.56 7.47 24.30
C MET A 311 2.48 8.98 24.48
N ALA A 312 1.70 9.48 25.44
CA ALA A 312 1.62 10.90 25.76
C ALA A 312 2.95 11.48 26.26
N LEU A 313 3.78 10.70 26.96
CA LEU A 313 5.14 11.09 27.33
C LEU A 313 6.05 11.13 26.10
N LEU A 314 5.99 10.10 25.24
CA LEU A 314 6.84 10.01 24.05
C LEU A 314 6.50 11.06 22.99
N ASP A 315 5.25 11.50 22.89
CA ASP A 315 4.85 12.57 21.97
C ASP A 315 5.54 13.91 22.25
N LYS A 316 5.96 14.14 23.49
CA LYS A 316 6.71 15.34 23.87
C LYS A 316 8.18 15.33 23.41
N VAL A 317 8.66 14.20 22.89
CA VAL A 317 10.06 14.01 22.46
C VAL A 317 10.35 14.65 21.12
N SER A 318 9.35 14.67 20.22
CA SER A 318 9.48 15.22 18.86
C SER A 318 8.70 16.51 18.71
N GLU A 319 9.30 17.47 18.02
CA GLU A 319 8.62 18.69 17.57
C GLU A 319 7.81 18.47 16.29
N LYS A 320 7.90 17.28 15.69
CA LYS A 320 7.23 16.93 14.45
C LYS A 320 5.89 16.27 14.72
N LEU A 321 4.96 16.46 13.78
CA LEU A 321 3.68 15.75 13.82
C LEU A 321 3.94 14.23 13.71
N ILE A 322 3.46 13.47 14.69
CA ILE A 322 3.54 12.01 14.69
C ILE A 322 2.20 11.45 14.26
N LEU A 323 2.19 10.84 13.08
CA LEU A 323 1.02 10.19 12.49
C LEU A 323 1.06 8.69 12.81
N ARG A 324 0.00 8.17 13.40
CA ARG A 324 -0.18 6.75 13.75
C ARG A 324 -1.42 6.20 13.05
N PRO A 325 -1.32 5.83 11.77
CA PRO A 325 -2.49 5.44 10.99
C PRO A 325 -3.26 4.23 11.53
N VAL A 326 -2.60 3.36 12.30
CA VAL A 326 -3.20 2.14 12.87
C VAL A 326 -3.50 2.24 14.37
N LEU A 327 -3.44 3.43 14.95
CA LEU A 327 -3.54 3.65 16.40
C LEU A 327 -4.77 3.00 17.04
N MET A 328 -5.92 3.07 16.38
CA MET A 328 -7.23 2.62 16.88
C MET A 328 -7.66 1.27 16.33
N PHE A 329 -6.86 0.61 15.49
CA PHE A 329 -7.18 -0.71 14.95
C PHE A 329 -6.86 -1.79 15.97
N ASP A 330 -7.69 -2.82 16.05
CA ASP A 330 -7.29 -4.03 16.75
C ASP A 330 -6.33 -4.88 15.89
N LYS A 331 -5.75 -5.93 16.50
CA LYS A 331 -4.77 -6.77 15.79
C LYS A 331 -5.37 -7.55 14.63
N ILE A 332 -6.64 -7.92 14.72
CA ILE A 332 -7.35 -8.67 13.67
C ILE A 332 -7.57 -7.76 12.48
N GLU A 333 -8.06 -6.53 12.72
CA GLU A 333 -8.25 -5.51 11.67
C GLU A 333 -6.93 -5.23 10.92
N ILE A 334 -5.81 -5.11 11.63
CA ILE A 334 -4.50 -4.90 11.01
C ILE A 334 -4.09 -6.11 10.17
N ILE A 335 -4.28 -7.34 10.67
CA ILE A 335 -3.98 -8.58 9.94
C ILE A 335 -4.83 -8.68 8.67
N ASP A 336 -6.12 -8.42 8.76
CA ASP A 336 -7.03 -8.48 7.61
C ASP A 336 -6.68 -7.41 6.57
N PHE A 337 -6.28 -6.22 7.05
CA PHE A 337 -5.80 -5.19 6.15
C PHE A 337 -4.48 -5.58 5.48
N ALA A 338 -3.54 -6.18 6.22
CA ALA A 338 -2.27 -6.67 5.67
C ALA A 338 -2.49 -7.76 4.60
N LYS A 339 -3.46 -8.68 4.81
CA LYS A 339 -3.90 -9.65 3.81
C LYS A 339 -4.47 -8.95 2.57
N LYS A 340 -5.37 -7.98 2.76
CA LYS A 340 -5.99 -7.20 1.68
C LYS A 340 -4.97 -6.48 0.79
N ILE A 341 -3.89 -5.97 1.36
CA ILE A 341 -2.79 -5.32 0.62
C ILE A 341 -1.66 -6.29 0.23
N TRP A 342 -1.80 -7.58 0.53
CA TRP A 342 -0.87 -8.67 0.19
C TRP A 342 0.53 -8.52 0.80
N THR A 343 0.63 -7.96 1.99
CA THR A 343 1.90 -7.84 2.73
C THR A 343 2.04 -8.84 3.88
N TYR A 344 0.95 -9.49 4.27
CA TYR A 344 0.90 -10.40 5.41
C TYR A 344 1.96 -11.51 5.31
N ASP A 345 1.97 -12.28 4.21
CA ASP A 345 2.86 -13.43 4.03
C ASP A 345 4.34 -13.05 3.97
N LEU A 346 4.65 -11.82 3.54
CA LEU A 346 6.01 -11.29 3.58
C LEU A 346 6.40 -10.87 5.01
N SER A 347 5.47 -10.26 5.74
CA SER A 347 5.73 -9.73 7.08
C SER A 347 5.88 -10.81 8.14
N ILE A 348 5.14 -11.92 8.07
CA ILE A 348 5.23 -13.03 9.03
C ILE A 348 6.57 -13.78 8.95
N GLN A 349 7.33 -13.62 7.84
CA GLN A 349 8.68 -14.19 7.71
C GLN A 349 9.71 -13.41 8.52
N ILE A 350 9.39 -12.19 8.94
CA ILE A 350 10.28 -11.36 9.75
C ILE A 350 10.09 -11.71 11.22
N LYS A 351 11.14 -12.26 11.81
CA LYS A 351 11.15 -12.53 13.25
C LYS A 351 11.34 -11.23 14.04
N GLU A 352 10.63 -11.11 15.15
CA GLU A 352 10.79 -9.95 16.02
C GLU A 352 12.23 -9.85 16.55
N THR A 353 12.84 -8.69 16.32
CA THR A 353 14.22 -8.39 16.73
C THR A 353 14.29 -7.45 17.94
N CYS A 354 13.13 -6.97 18.37
CA CYS A 354 13.00 -5.86 19.32
C CYS A 354 12.93 -6.31 20.80
N SER A 355 13.12 -7.61 21.10
CA SER A 355 13.13 -8.08 22.47
C SER A 355 14.40 -7.60 23.18
N LEU A 356 14.35 -6.40 23.76
CA LEU A 356 15.40 -5.92 24.65
C LEU A 356 15.44 -6.76 25.94
N GLU A 357 14.31 -7.31 26.36
CA GLU A 357 14.14 -8.39 27.36
C GLU A 357 12.67 -8.85 27.48
N ASN A 358 12.46 -10.01 28.14
CA ASN A 358 11.15 -10.62 28.35
C ASN A 358 10.31 -9.96 29.48
N HIS A 359 10.64 -8.79 29.95
CA HIS A 359 9.92 -8.13 31.04
C HIS A 359 8.88 -7.16 30.50
N SER A 360 7.63 -7.45 30.81
CA SER A 360 6.43 -6.82 30.25
C SER A 360 6.05 -5.44 30.81
N ASN A 361 6.77 -4.91 31.82
CA ASN A 361 6.33 -3.69 32.49
C ASN A 361 7.32 -2.54 32.34
N SER A 362 7.05 -1.65 31.40
CA SER A 362 7.72 -0.34 31.34
C SER A 362 7.08 0.61 32.37
N LYS A 363 7.55 0.55 33.60
CA LYS A 363 7.11 1.47 34.67
C LYS A 363 8.01 2.70 34.68
N VAL A 364 7.56 3.77 34.06
CA VAL A 364 8.23 5.06 34.10
C VAL A 364 7.27 6.11 34.62
N LYS A 365 7.74 6.96 35.51
CA LYS A 365 6.91 7.97 36.19
C LYS A 365 6.85 9.29 35.45
N SER A 366 7.92 9.65 34.72
CA SER A 366 8.00 10.94 34.04
C SER A 366 8.92 10.91 32.81
N LEU A 367 8.83 11.96 32.00
CA LEU A 367 9.72 12.16 30.85
C LEU A 367 11.17 12.41 31.28
N GLU A 368 11.37 13.13 32.39
CA GLU A 368 12.68 13.45 32.95
C GLU A 368 13.43 12.17 33.37
N GLU A 369 12.73 11.19 33.90
CA GLU A 369 13.33 9.88 34.21
C GLU A 369 13.83 9.17 32.94
N ILE A 370 13.05 9.17 31.87
CA ILE A 370 13.48 8.59 30.58
C ILE A 370 14.68 9.35 30.04
N GLN A 371 14.62 10.67 30.07
CA GLN A 371 15.64 11.57 29.56
C GLN A 371 16.96 11.41 30.33
N SER A 372 16.91 11.26 31.64
CA SER A 372 18.11 11.03 32.48
C SER A 372 18.85 9.74 32.11
N TRP A 373 18.12 8.68 31.72
CA TRP A 373 18.74 7.46 31.23
C TRP A 373 19.28 7.61 29.81
N TYR A 374 18.58 8.37 28.95
CA TYR A 374 19.01 8.62 27.57
C TYR A 374 20.32 9.43 27.54
N GLU A 375 20.46 10.46 28.38
CA GLU A 375 21.64 11.30 28.45
C GLU A 375 22.92 10.54 28.85
N LYS A 376 22.78 9.42 29.59
CA LYS A 376 23.90 8.54 29.93
C LYS A 376 24.40 7.69 28.78
N LEU A 377 23.68 7.66 27.65
CA LEU A 377 23.99 6.77 26.51
C LEU A 377 25.00 7.38 25.52
N TRP A 378 25.35 8.66 25.64
CA TRP A 378 26.39 9.36 24.85
C TRP A 378 26.22 9.16 23.35
N PHE A 379 25.01 9.36 22.79
CA PHE A 379 24.80 9.25 21.37
C PHE A 379 25.30 10.47 20.61
N ASP A 380 26.22 10.24 19.67
CA ASP A 380 26.71 11.27 18.77
C ASP A 380 25.79 11.39 17.54
N GLU A 381 25.05 12.50 17.45
CA GLU A 381 24.16 12.79 16.32
C GLU A 381 24.91 12.80 14.98
N LYS A 382 26.17 13.25 14.94
CA LYS A 382 26.98 13.25 13.71
C LYS A 382 27.31 11.83 13.26
N GLN A 383 27.57 10.91 14.19
CA GLN A 383 27.78 9.48 13.85
C GLN A 383 26.50 8.84 13.36
N ILE A 384 25.34 9.16 13.95
CA ILE A 384 24.03 8.70 13.50
C ILE A 384 23.78 9.15 12.06
N LEU A 385 23.99 10.45 11.77
CA LEU A 385 23.80 10.97 10.41
C LEU A 385 24.78 10.36 9.39
N LYS A 386 26.04 10.11 9.77
CA LYS A 386 27.03 9.41 8.93
C LYS A 386 26.65 7.94 8.68
N GLY A 387 25.98 7.30 9.63
CA GLY A 387 25.52 5.91 9.51
C GLY A 387 24.27 5.75 8.65
N LEU A 388 23.56 6.83 8.33
CA LEU A 388 22.36 6.80 7.50
C LEU A 388 22.74 6.47 6.04
N THR A 389 22.24 5.36 5.52
CA THR A 389 22.52 4.90 4.17
C THR A 389 21.26 4.84 3.32
N GLU A 390 21.25 5.52 2.18
CA GLU A 390 20.17 5.35 1.18
C GLU A 390 20.40 4.04 0.42
N ILE A 391 19.47 3.11 0.58
CA ILE A 391 19.51 1.79 -0.07
C ILE A 391 18.80 1.87 -1.41
N LYS A 392 19.55 1.75 -2.49
CA LYS A 392 19.01 1.69 -3.86
C LYS A 392 18.82 0.26 -4.34
N GLN A 393 19.65 -0.63 -3.86
CA GLN A 393 19.62 -2.06 -4.16
C GLN A 393 20.21 -2.83 -2.99
N VAL A 394 19.67 -4.01 -2.72
CA VAL A 394 20.20 -4.93 -1.71
C VAL A 394 20.87 -6.11 -2.42
N SER A 395 21.97 -6.62 -1.87
CA SER A 395 22.64 -7.80 -2.41
C SER A 395 21.70 -9.00 -2.37
N ASN A 396 21.71 -9.80 -3.45
CA ASN A 396 20.91 -11.02 -3.54
C ASN A 396 21.63 -12.24 -2.98
N PHE A 397 22.42 -12.07 -1.91
CA PHE A 397 23.06 -13.23 -1.28
C PHE A 397 22.01 -14.14 -0.68
N ASP A 398 22.08 -15.41 -1.05
CA ASP A 398 21.18 -16.43 -0.53
C ASP A 398 21.69 -16.97 0.81
N PHE A 399 21.25 -16.39 1.89
CA PHE A 399 21.62 -16.81 3.25
C PHE A 399 21.20 -18.26 3.58
N SER A 400 20.27 -18.85 2.82
CA SER A 400 19.85 -20.22 3.01
C SER A 400 20.97 -21.21 2.71
N LYS A 401 21.94 -20.84 1.85
CA LYS A 401 23.11 -21.66 1.55
C LYS A 401 24.00 -21.95 2.76
N LEU A 402 23.99 -21.05 3.74
CA LEU A 402 24.73 -21.23 4.99
C LEU A 402 23.83 -21.73 6.12
N LYS A 403 22.51 -21.88 5.88
CA LYS A 403 21.59 -22.45 6.87
C LYS A 403 21.74 -23.96 6.92
N THR A 404 21.71 -24.51 8.15
CA THR A 404 21.73 -25.96 8.37
C THR A 404 20.67 -26.35 9.39
N ASP A 405 20.06 -27.52 9.23
CA ASP A 405 19.10 -28.08 10.19
C ASP A 405 19.79 -28.97 11.25
N LYS A 406 21.10 -29.22 11.06
CA LYS A 406 21.90 -30.05 11.99
C LYS A 406 23.15 -29.27 12.40
N ILE A 407 23.52 -29.45 13.70
CA ILE A 407 24.79 -28.93 14.22
C ILE A 407 25.94 -29.58 13.44
N LYS A 408 26.72 -28.77 12.74
CA LYS A 408 27.97 -29.20 12.11
C LYS A 408 29.11 -28.80 13.02
N TRP A 409 29.73 -29.81 13.66
CA TRP A 409 30.89 -29.72 14.52
C TRP A 409 30.63 -28.94 15.83
N GLU A 410 30.97 -27.66 15.94
CA GLU A 410 30.87 -26.87 17.19
C GLU A 410 29.71 -25.90 17.14
N LEU A 411 28.80 -25.98 18.11
CA LEU A 411 27.66 -25.05 18.25
C LEU A 411 28.07 -23.84 19.08
N VAL A 412 27.92 -22.65 18.51
CA VAL A 412 28.19 -21.38 19.19
C VAL A 412 26.91 -20.57 19.32
N ASN A 413 26.45 -20.35 20.54
CA ASN A 413 25.33 -19.46 20.82
C ASN A 413 25.82 -18.02 20.93
N LEU A 414 25.48 -17.19 19.95
CA LEU A 414 25.92 -15.80 19.83
C LEU A 414 25.19 -14.85 20.80
N ASP A 415 24.09 -15.25 21.40
CA ASP A 415 23.43 -14.45 22.44
C ASP A 415 24.24 -14.50 23.75
N LYS A 416 24.94 -15.64 24.00
CA LYS A 416 25.81 -15.84 25.16
C LYS A 416 27.26 -15.49 24.90
N ASN A 417 27.73 -15.61 23.65
CA ASN A 417 29.13 -15.44 23.29
C ASN A 417 29.27 -14.49 22.07
N CYS A 418 29.02 -13.19 22.28
CA CYS A 418 28.91 -12.21 21.20
C CYS A 418 30.22 -11.86 20.52
N ASP A 419 31.36 -12.07 21.16
CA ASP A 419 32.69 -11.71 20.64
C ASP A 419 33.49 -12.93 20.15
N PHE A 420 32.82 -14.03 19.89
CA PHE A 420 33.41 -15.28 19.44
C PHE A 420 34.16 -15.06 18.08
N LYS A 421 35.38 -15.62 18.01
CA LYS A 421 36.22 -15.63 16.79
C LYS A 421 36.50 -17.08 16.39
N PRO A 422 36.11 -17.51 15.18
CA PRO A 422 36.39 -18.85 14.71
C PRO A 422 37.86 -19.10 14.42
N SER A 423 38.28 -20.35 14.57
CA SER A 423 39.59 -20.84 14.13
C SER A 423 39.51 -21.41 12.72
N LYS A 424 40.55 -21.22 11.88
CA LYS A 424 40.57 -21.67 10.48
C LYS A 424 40.47 -23.20 10.30
N TRP A 425 40.73 -23.96 11.36
CA TRP A 425 40.81 -25.42 11.29
C TRP A 425 39.58 -26.12 11.84
N LYS A 426 38.51 -25.37 12.17
CA LYS A 426 37.28 -25.93 12.73
C LYS A 426 36.05 -25.43 11.96
N ILE A 427 35.02 -26.25 11.93
CA ILE A 427 33.70 -25.93 11.40
C ILE A 427 32.82 -25.45 12.54
N TYR A 428 32.05 -24.37 12.35
CA TYR A 428 31.18 -23.83 13.37
C TYR A 428 29.75 -23.74 12.89
N THR A 429 28.82 -23.97 13.79
CA THR A 429 27.39 -23.66 13.59
C THR A 429 26.99 -22.56 14.58
N PHE A 430 26.61 -21.41 14.06
CA PHE A 430 26.15 -20.30 14.87
C PHE A 430 24.65 -20.36 15.11
N THR A 431 24.21 -20.02 16.31
CA THR A 431 22.80 -19.88 16.67
C THR A 431 22.57 -18.60 17.47
N CYS A 432 21.36 -18.06 17.38
CA CYS A 432 20.86 -16.99 18.25
C CYS A 432 19.33 -17.04 18.26
N SER A 433 18.70 -16.34 19.20
CA SER A 433 17.24 -16.36 19.40
C SER A 433 16.43 -16.00 18.14
N SER A 434 16.89 -15.06 17.31
CA SER A 434 16.20 -14.62 16.09
C SER A 434 16.74 -15.26 14.80
N GLY A 435 17.91 -15.85 14.81
CA GLY A 435 18.64 -16.32 13.62
C GLY A 435 19.37 -15.20 12.86
N TYR A 436 19.04 -13.92 13.03
CA TYR A 436 19.63 -12.81 12.27
C TYR A 436 21.11 -12.57 12.59
N LYS A 437 21.47 -12.57 13.88
CA LYS A 437 22.86 -12.41 14.29
C LYS A 437 23.71 -13.60 13.84
N ALA A 438 23.16 -14.82 13.97
CA ALA A 438 23.83 -16.04 13.54
C ALA A 438 24.07 -16.07 12.01
N SER A 439 23.05 -15.74 11.22
CA SER A 439 23.18 -15.69 9.76
C SER A 439 24.17 -14.63 9.30
N GLN A 440 24.15 -13.45 9.93
CA GLN A 440 25.09 -12.37 9.59
C GLN A 440 26.52 -12.75 9.94
N THR A 441 26.74 -13.29 11.15
CA THR A 441 28.06 -13.73 11.59
C THR A 441 28.60 -14.86 10.72
N ALA A 442 27.76 -15.84 10.35
CA ALA A 442 28.15 -16.91 9.44
C ALA A 442 28.55 -16.34 8.05
N TYR A 443 27.78 -15.40 7.52
CA TYR A 443 28.10 -14.74 6.26
C TYR A 443 29.44 -14.01 6.30
N GLU A 444 29.68 -13.20 7.32
CA GLU A 444 30.93 -12.42 7.45
C GLU A 444 32.16 -13.31 7.59
N TRP A 445 32.10 -14.39 8.35
CA TRP A 445 33.21 -15.31 8.53
C TRP A 445 33.39 -16.22 7.31
N ASN A 446 32.31 -16.66 6.66
CA ASN A 446 32.40 -17.41 5.40
C ASN A 446 33.12 -16.58 4.32
N LYS A 447 32.79 -15.28 4.20
CA LYS A 447 33.46 -14.35 3.29
C LYS A 447 34.97 -14.21 3.56
N LYS A 448 35.40 -14.45 4.80
CA LYS A 448 36.81 -14.45 5.20
C LYS A 448 37.49 -15.82 5.04
N GLY A 449 36.78 -16.79 4.44
CA GLY A 449 37.32 -18.13 4.13
C GLY A 449 37.22 -19.15 5.27
N PHE A 450 36.31 -18.91 6.28
CA PHE A 450 35.99 -19.86 7.33
C PHE A 450 34.83 -20.75 6.91
N GLU A 451 34.86 -22.03 7.27
CA GLU A 451 33.73 -22.92 7.07
C GLU A 451 32.75 -22.78 8.24
N VAL A 452 31.68 -22.04 8.01
CA VAL A 452 30.71 -21.65 9.04
C VAL A 452 29.28 -21.74 8.51
N TYR A 453 28.37 -22.12 9.40
CA TYR A 453 26.95 -22.28 9.13
C TYR A 453 26.13 -21.59 10.20
N TRP A 454 24.81 -21.50 10.01
CA TRP A 454 23.88 -21.01 11.02
C TRP A 454 22.60 -21.86 11.07
N ILE A 455 21.94 -21.85 12.23
CA ILE A 455 20.72 -22.61 12.52
C ILE A 455 19.65 -21.71 13.18
#